data_c7e71fce1c7bcd2c697c07ae8f58b092
#
_entry.id   c7e71fce1c7bcd2c697c07ae8f58b092
#
_cell.length_a   1.000
_cell.length_b   1.000
_cell.length_c   1.000
_cell.angle_alpha   90.00
_cell.angle_beta   90.00
_cell.angle_gamma   90.00
#
_symmetry.space_group_name_H-M   'P 1'
#
loop_
_entity.id
_entity.type
_entity.pdbx_description
1 polymer ?
#
loop_
_entity_poly.entity_id
_entity_poly.type
_entity_poly.pdbx_seq_one_letter_code
_entity_poly.pdbx_strand_id
1 'polypeptide(L)'
;MRSWGRDTFISLRGLLLVTGRFPEARDIILGYAATLRHGLIPNLLDGGRSARYNCRDAVWWWLQAIMDYINISEDGDEILQSPVIRLYPSDEAEYTTEVTQPLHEIINEALVTHLNGLKFRERNAGRKIDEHMTDAGFNNVIGVDPETGFVFGGNIHNCGTWMDKMGSSAEAGNKGVPSTPR
;
A
#
# COMPACT_ATOMS: atom_id res chain seq x y z
N MET A 1 7.55 15.82 -4.09
CA MET A 1 7.34 14.83 -5.18
C MET A 1 6.37 13.78 -4.65
N ARG A 2 5.35 13.45 -5.43
CA ARG A 2 4.37 12.40 -5.09
C ARG A 2 4.78 11.08 -5.72
N SER A 3 4.74 10.01 -4.93
CA SER A 3 4.94 8.64 -5.37
C SER A 3 3.65 7.84 -5.15
N TRP A 4 3.31 7.00 -6.11
CA TRP A 4 2.11 6.16 -6.08
C TRP A 4 2.51 4.70 -5.93
N GLY A 5 2.17 4.08 -4.80
CA GLY A 5 2.61 2.72 -4.47
C GLY A 5 2.17 1.68 -5.50
N ARG A 6 0.90 1.66 -5.87
CA ARG A 6 0.38 0.76 -6.90
C ARG A 6 1.14 0.89 -8.20
N ASP A 7 1.25 2.12 -8.73
CA ASP A 7 1.87 2.40 -10.01
C ASP A 7 3.36 2.04 -10.01
N THR A 8 4.03 2.34 -8.92
CA THR A 8 5.44 2.00 -8.70
C THR A 8 5.65 0.50 -8.85
N PHE A 9 4.88 -0.33 -8.14
CA PHE A 9 5.13 -1.77 -8.13
C PHE A 9 4.58 -2.51 -9.34
N ILE A 10 3.51 -2.05 -9.96
CA ILE A 10 3.08 -2.57 -11.27
C ILE A 10 4.16 -2.35 -12.34
N SER A 11 4.81 -1.19 -12.32
CA SER A 11 5.81 -0.82 -13.32
C SER A 11 7.23 -1.32 -13.02
N LEU A 12 7.55 -1.64 -11.76
CA LEU A 12 8.90 -1.93 -11.29
C LEU A 12 9.58 -3.05 -12.09
N ARG A 13 8.87 -4.15 -12.36
CA ARG A 13 9.41 -5.26 -13.13
C ARG A 13 9.90 -4.81 -14.51
N GLY A 14 9.03 -4.12 -15.25
CA GLY A 14 9.34 -3.68 -16.63
C GLY A 14 10.41 -2.59 -16.68
N LEU A 15 10.36 -1.62 -15.78
CA LEU A 15 11.25 -0.46 -15.79
C LEU A 15 12.61 -0.73 -15.17
N LEU A 16 12.69 -1.62 -14.18
CA LEU A 16 13.91 -1.83 -13.41
C LEU A 16 14.47 -3.25 -13.54
N LEU A 17 13.68 -4.30 -13.27
CA LEU A 17 14.22 -5.66 -13.26
C LEU A 17 14.61 -6.15 -14.64
N VAL A 18 13.77 -5.95 -15.66
CA VAL A 18 14.05 -6.35 -17.04
C VAL A 18 15.22 -5.56 -17.63
N THR A 19 15.46 -4.35 -17.13
CA THR A 19 16.57 -3.49 -17.57
C THR A 19 17.86 -3.64 -16.74
N GLY A 20 17.88 -4.59 -15.78
CA GLY A 20 19.05 -4.89 -14.94
C GLY A 20 19.33 -3.86 -13.85
N ARG A 21 18.37 -2.98 -13.52
CA ARG A 21 18.51 -1.95 -12.48
C ARG A 21 18.13 -2.48 -11.10
N PHE A 22 18.76 -3.56 -10.67
CA PHE A 22 18.47 -4.25 -9.41
C PHE A 22 18.72 -3.40 -8.16
N PRO A 23 19.81 -2.61 -8.06
CA PRO A 23 20.01 -1.78 -6.88
C PRO A 23 18.85 -0.78 -6.65
N GLU A 24 18.38 -0.12 -7.70
CA GLU A 24 17.28 0.85 -7.59
C GLU A 24 15.95 0.15 -7.28
N ALA A 25 15.72 -1.04 -7.84
CA ALA A 25 14.54 -1.84 -7.51
C ALA A 25 14.54 -2.23 -6.03
N ARG A 26 15.69 -2.69 -5.51
CA ARG A 26 15.90 -3.02 -4.11
C ARG A 26 15.62 -1.83 -3.20
N ASP A 27 16.18 -0.68 -3.51
CA ASP A 27 16.00 0.53 -2.70
C ASP A 27 14.53 0.97 -2.64
N ILE A 28 13.80 0.85 -3.76
CA ILE A 28 12.36 1.15 -3.81
C ILE A 28 11.57 0.13 -2.97
N ILE A 29 11.86 -1.16 -3.09
CA ILE A 29 11.19 -2.22 -2.31
C ILE A 29 11.38 -1.97 -0.81
N LEU A 30 12.61 -1.75 -0.35
CA LEU A 30 12.93 -1.55 1.06
C LEU A 30 12.41 -0.19 1.57
N GLY A 31 12.45 0.86 0.73
CA GLY A 31 11.92 2.17 1.07
C GLY A 31 10.40 2.14 1.33
N TYR A 32 9.64 1.37 0.55
CA TYR A 32 8.21 1.19 0.81
C TYR A 32 7.95 0.24 1.99
N ALA A 33 8.77 -0.80 2.19
CA ALA A 33 8.70 -1.64 3.38
C ALA A 33 8.80 -0.81 4.68
N ALA A 34 9.67 0.20 4.69
CA ALA A 34 9.83 1.13 5.80
C ALA A 34 8.53 1.86 6.18
N THR A 35 7.64 2.06 5.20
CA THR A 35 6.38 2.78 5.38
C THR A 35 5.19 1.88 5.70
N LEU A 36 5.37 0.55 5.82
CA LEU A 36 4.27 -0.37 6.09
C LEU A 36 3.54 0.03 7.38
N ARG A 37 2.20 0.08 7.29
CA ARG A 37 1.30 0.40 8.40
C ARG A 37 -0.07 -0.22 8.12
N HIS A 38 -0.76 -0.68 9.15
CA HIS A 38 -2.03 -1.42 9.01
C HIS A 38 -1.92 -2.66 8.08
N GLY A 39 -0.74 -3.27 7.96
CA GLY A 39 -0.48 -4.31 6.97
C GLY A 39 -0.47 -3.83 5.51
N LEU A 40 -0.49 -2.53 5.27
CA LEU A 40 -0.55 -1.90 3.95
C LEU A 40 0.68 -1.07 3.67
N ILE A 41 1.03 -0.92 2.38
CA ILE A 41 1.89 0.15 1.91
C ILE A 41 1.03 1.32 1.40
N PRO A 42 1.52 2.56 1.45
CA PRO A 42 0.74 3.70 1.00
C PRO A 42 0.53 3.68 -0.51
N ASN A 43 -0.71 3.96 -0.95
CA ASN A 43 -0.94 4.25 -2.36
C ASN A 43 -0.39 5.63 -2.77
N LEU A 44 -0.52 6.63 -1.91
CA LEU A 44 0.09 7.94 -2.12
C LEU A 44 1.10 8.21 -1.02
N LEU A 45 2.30 8.60 -1.40
CA LEU A 45 3.36 9.07 -0.52
C LEU A 45 3.86 10.42 -1.03
N ASP A 46 3.47 11.50 -0.35
CA ASP A 46 3.87 12.86 -0.71
C ASP A 46 5.05 13.33 0.15
N GLY A 47 6.15 13.69 -0.53
CA GLY A 47 7.37 14.13 0.13
C GLY A 47 8.01 13.10 1.07
N GLY A 48 7.69 11.82 0.92
CA GLY A 48 8.19 10.73 1.77
C GLY A 48 7.59 10.67 3.18
N ARG A 49 6.62 11.52 3.50
CA ARG A 49 6.07 11.66 4.86
C ARG A 49 4.54 11.63 4.94
N SER A 50 3.85 12.21 3.97
CA SER A 50 2.38 12.23 3.95
C SER A 50 1.87 11.01 3.19
N ALA A 51 1.54 9.95 3.92
CA ALA A 51 1.12 8.68 3.37
C ALA A 51 -0.41 8.51 3.44
N ARG A 52 -1.02 7.96 2.36
CA ARG A 52 -2.42 7.55 2.30
C ARG A 52 -2.52 6.03 2.20
N TYR A 53 -3.21 5.41 3.15
CA TYR A 53 -3.42 3.95 3.24
C TYR A 53 -4.85 3.56 2.83
N ASN A 54 -5.36 4.15 1.78
CA ASN A 54 -6.72 3.94 1.29
C ASN A 54 -6.83 2.90 0.16
N CYS A 55 -5.79 2.10 -0.05
CA CYS A 55 -5.67 1.19 -1.18
C CYS A 55 -5.38 -0.23 -0.69
N ARG A 56 -6.26 -1.18 -1.06
CA ARG A 56 -6.11 -2.58 -0.66
C ARG A 56 -5.21 -3.41 -1.58
N ASP A 57 -4.88 -2.91 -2.76
CA ASP A 57 -4.15 -3.68 -3.76
C ASP A 57 -2.67 -3.34 -3.87
N ALA A 58 -2.22 -2.16 -3.43
CA ALA A 58 -0.82 -1.75 -3.57
C ALA A 58 0.17 -2.68 -2.84
N VAL A 59 -0.20 -3.22 -1.67
CA VAL A 59 0.64 -4.15 -0.92
C VAL A 59 0.86 -5.46 -1.67
N TRP A 60 -0.13 -5.95 -2.40
CA TRP A 60 -0.02 -7.18 -3.20
C TRP A 60 0.90 -6.98 -4.41
N TRP A 61 0.86 -5.82 -5.05
CA TRP A 61 1.82 -5.46 -6.08
C TRP A 61 3.24 -5.32 -5.55
N TRP A 62 3.40 -4.81 -4.32
CA TRP A 62 4.69 -4.78 -3.64
C TRP A 62 5.21 -6.19 -3.36
N LEU A 63 4.38 -7.09 -2.84
CA LEU A 63 4.75 -8.49 -2.62
C LEU A 63 5.11 -9.20 -3.93
N GLN A 64 4.34 -8.96 -5.00
CA GLN A 64 4.65 -9.49 -6.32
C GLN A 64 6.00 -8.98 -6.83
N ALA A 65 6.29 -7.69 -6.64
CA ALA A 65 7.56 -7.11 -7.06
C ALA A 65 8.75 -7.69 -6.28
N ILE A 66 8.58 -8.04 -5.00
CA ILE A 66 9.60 -8.76 -4.21
C ILE A 66 9.82 -10.16 -4.81
N MET A 67 8.76 -10.89 -5.12
CA MET A 67 8.88 -12.21 -5.76
C MET A 67 9.58 -12.12 -7.11
N ASP A 68 9.22 -11.12 -7.93
CA ASP A 68 9.88 -10.89 -9.22
C ASP A 68 11.36 -10.56 -9.04
N TYR A 69 11.72 -9.74 -8.04
CA TYR A 69 13.11 -9.43 -7.69
C TYR A 69 13.88 -10.68 -7.32
N ILE A 70 13.34 -11.52 -6.43
CA ILE A 70 13.98 -12.79 -5.99
C ILE A 70 14.21 -13.73 -7.17
N ASN A 71 13.26 -13.82 -8.10
CA ASN A 71 13.35 -14.75 -9.22
C ASN A 71 14.24 -14.28 -10.37
N ILE A 72 14.49 -12.97 -10.51
CA ILE A 72 15.20 -12.40 -11.65
C ILE A 72 16.62 -11.96 -11.28
N SER A 73 16.82 -11.50 -10.05
CA SER A 73 18.13 -11.04 -9.56
C SER A 73 19.00 -12.23 -9.15
N GLU A 74 20.29 -12.16 -9.44
CA GLU A 74 21.28 -13.05 -8.84
C GLU A 74 21.29 -12.84 -7.32
N ASP A 75 21.27 -13.91 -6.55
CA ASP A 75 21.16 -13.88 -5.07
C ASP A 75 19.97 -13.04 -4.57
N GLY A 76 18.88 -13.04 -5.33
CA GLY A 76 17.72 -12.18 -5.05
C GLY A 76 17.04 -12.45 -3.71
N ASP A 77 17.13 -13.64 -3.17
CA ASP A 77 16.57 -14.04 -1.87
C ASP A 77 17.29 -13.38 -0.67
N GLU A 78 18.53 -12.90 -0.83
CA GLU A 78 19.22 -12.13 0.19
C GLU A 78 18.46 -10.87 0.61
N ILE A 79 17.60 -10.32 -0.27
CA ILE A 79 16.77 -9.17 0.06
C ILE A 79 15.90 -9.42 1.30
N LEU A 80 15.48 -10.66 1.54
CA LEU A 80 14.63 -11.04 2.65
C LEU A 80 15.26 -10.77 4.02
N GLN A 81 16.59 -10.80 4.09
CA GLN A 81 17.36 -10.51 5.31
C GLN A 81 17.78 -9.04 5.41
N SER A 82 17.45 -8.23 4.41
CA SER A 82 17.83 -6.81 4.41
C SER A 82 17.20 -6.06 5.58
N PRO A 83 17.99 -5.29 6.35
CA PRO A 83 17.47 -4.49 7.43
C PRO A 83 16.66 -3.32 6.88
N VAL A 84 15.48 -3.10 7.43
CA VAL A 84 14.56 -2.01 7.09
C VAL A 84 14.29 -1.18 8.32
N ILE A 85 14.53 0.11 8.24
CA ILE A 85 14.16 1.06 9.30
C ILE A 85 12.64 1.29 9.21
N ARG A 86 11.91 0.87 10.25
CA ARG A 86 10.45 1.00 10.32
C ARG A 86 10.06 2.42 10.73
N LEU A 87 9.50 3.17 9.78
CA LEU A 87 9.04 4.54 10.05
C LEU A 87 7.77 4.55 10.93
N TYR A 88 6.98 3.49 10.87
CA TYR A 88 5.75 3.29 11.64
C TYR A 88 5.70 1.86 12.16
N PRO A 89 6.40 1.53 13.25
CA PRO A 89 6.51 0.15 13.76
C PRO A 89 5.21 -0.41 14.37
N SER A 90 4.21 0.43 14.57
CA SER A 90 2.85 0.03 14.92
C SER A 90 1.83 0.99 14.30
N ASP A 91 0.55 0.59 14.33
CA ASP A 91 -0.54 1.36 13.71
C ASP A 91 -0.68 2.77 14.32
N GLU A 92 -0.43 2.92 15.61
CA GLU A 92 -0.53 4.19 16.32
C GLU A 92 0.81 4.95 16.44
N ALA A 93 1.90 4.35 15.96
CA ALA A 93 3.22 4.97 16.09
C ALA A 93 3.31 6.31 15.36
N GLU A 94 3.97 7.26 15.98
CA GLU A 94 4.49 8.43 15.30
C GLU A 94 5.75 8.06 14.50
N TYR A 95 6.16 8.95 13.61
CA TYR A 95 7.35 8.75 12.81
C TYR A 95 8.58 8.50 13.70
N THR A 96 9.32 7.42 13.43
CA THR A 96 10.55 7.06 14.12
C THR A 96 11.58 6.50 13.14
N THR A 97 12.85 6.45 13.56
CA THR A 97 13.94 5.78 12.84
C THR A 97 14.71 4.81 13.73
N GLU A 98 14.15 4.49 14.90
CA GLU A 98 14.84 3.70 15.93
C GLU A 98 14.62 2.20 15.81
N VAL A 99 13.58 1.76 15.08
CA VAL A 99 13.21 0.36 14.96
C VAL A 99 13.70 -0.19 13.61
N THR A 100 14.45 -1.27 13.66
CA THR A 100 14.92 -1.98 12.46
C THR A 100 14.42 -3.42 12.49
N GLN A 101 13.90 -3.89 11.37
CA GLN A 101 13.42 -5.27 11.18
C GLN A 101 13.89 -5.79 9.82
N PRO A 102 14.15 -7.09 9.67
CA PRO A 102 14.44 -7.68 8.37
C PRO A 102 13.17 -7.70 7.49
N LEU A 103 13.35 -7.61 6.17
CA LEU A 103 12.23 -7.52 5.22
C LEU A 103 11.22 -8.66 5.37
N HIS A 104 11.67 -9.90 5.62
CA HIS A 104 10.76 -11.05 5.75
C HIS A 104 9.78 -10.92 6.93
N GLU A 105 10.17 -10.27 8.03
CA GLU A 105 9.26 -10.01 9.15
C GLU A 105 8.17 -8.99 8.76
N ILE A 106 8.53 -8.00 7.96
CA ILE A 106 7.58 -6.98 7.46
C ILE A 106 6.59 -7.61 6.47
N ILE A 107 7.07 -8.52 5.63
CA ILE A 107 6.22 -9.33 4.74
C ILE A 107 5.24 -10.16 5.57
N ASN A 108 5.73 -10.85 6.59
CA ASN A 108 4.90 -11.65 7.47
C ASN A 108 3.84 -10.80 8.20
N GLU A 109 4.22 -9.61 8.68
CA GLU A 109 3.27 -8.65 9.29
C GLU A 109 2.14 -8.30 8.31
N ALA A 110 2.47 -7.97 7.06
CA ALA A 110 1.48 -7.66 6.04
C ALA A 110 0.50 -8.82 5.82
N LEU A 111 1.01 -10.04 5.65
CA LEU A 111 0.21 -11.24 5.39
C LEU A 111 -0.68 -11.62 6.59
N VAL A 112 -0.12 -11.63 7.80
CA VAL A 112 -0.86 -11.96 9.02
C VAL A 112 -1.94 -10.93 9.31
N THR A 113 -1.66 -9.64 9.09
CA THR A 113 -2.65 -8.58 9.27
C THR A 113 -3.84 -8.75 8.32
N HIS A 114 -3.60 -9.10 7.06
CA HIS A 114 -4.67 -9.38 6.10
C HIS A 114 -5.48 -10.64 6.47
N LEU A 115 -4.81 -11.69 6.91
CA LEU A 115 -5.47 -12.94 7.32
C LEU A 115 -6.39 -12.71 8.54
N ASN A 116 -5.94 -11.91 9.50
CA ASN A 116 -6.74 -11.55 10.68
C ASN A 116 -7.84 -10.53 10.38
N GLY A 117 -7.76 -9.86 9.24
CA GLY A 117 -8.61 -8.73 8.88
C GLY A 117 -8.14 -7.43 9.55
N LEU A 118 -8.13 -6.36 8.77
CA LEU A 118 -7.75 -5.02 9.24
C LEU A 118 -8.94 -4.08 9.18
N LYS A 119 -9.04 -3.22 10.19
CA LYS A 119 -10.09 -2.21 10.29
C LYS A 119 -9.51 -0.95 10.91
N PHE A 120 -9.51 0.13 10.16
CA PHE A 120 -8.98 1.41 10.65
C PHE A 120 -9.68 2.59 9.96
N ARG A 121 -9.61 3.74 10.62
CA ARG A 121 -9.93 5.03 10.01
C ARG A 121 -8.64 5.70 9.55
N GLU A 122 -8.64 6.23 8.35
CA GLU A 122 -7.48 6.95 7.81
C GLU A 122 -7.07 8.11 8.73
N ARG A 123 -5.78 8.23 9.02
CA ARG A 123 -5.27 9.35 9.85
C ARG A 123 -5.51 10.67 9.15
N ASN A 124 -5.84 11.68 9.96
CA ASN A 124 -6.18 13.03 9.48
C ASN A 124 -7.37 13.06 8.51
N ALA A 125 -8.27 12.07 8.60
CA ALA A 125 -9.47 11.98 7.80
C ALA A 125 -10.22 13.30 7.75
N GLY A 126 -10.66 13.71 6.56
CA GLY A 126 -11.39 14.92 6.33
C GLY A 126 -10.98 15.64 5.03
N ARG A 127 -11.59 16.77 4.77
CA ARG A 127 -11.44 17.53 3.51
C ARG A 127 -10.00 17.92 3.17
N LYS A 128 -9.09 17.98 4.16
CA LYS A 128 -7.67 18.31 3.92
C LYS A 128 -6.93 17.22 3.15
N ILE A 129 -7.34 15.96 3.29
CA ILE A 129 -6.72 14.85 2.59
C ILE A 129 -7.51 14.42 1.34
N ASP A 130 -8.83 14.62 1.35
CA ASP A 130 -9.67 14.39 0.19
C ASP A 130 -10.96 15.22 0.32
N GLU A 131 -11.10 16.26 -0.49
CA GLU A 131 -12.24 17.17 -0.44
C GLU A 131 -13.53 16.57 -0.99
N HIS A 132 -13.41 15.53 -1.81
CA HIS A 132 -14.55 14.89 -2.49
C HIS A 132 -15.08 13.65 -1.76
N MET A 133 -14.28 13.08 -0.85
CA MET A 133 -14.68 11.89 -0.11
C MET A 133 -15.66 12.23 1.01
N THR A 134 -16.71 11.42 1.14
CA THR A 134 -17.60 11.48 2.30
C THR A 134 -16.88 10.97 3.56
N ASP A 135 -17.33 11.37 4.75
CA ASP A 135 -16.70 10.98 6.02
C ASP A 135 -16.61 9.46 6.19
N ALA A 136 -17.63 8.73 5.78
CA ALA A 136 -17.65 7.27 5.83
C ALA A 136 -16.58 6.61 4.93
N GLY A 137 -16.13 7.29 3.87
CA GLY A 137 -15.13 6.81 2.95
C GLY A 137 -13.73 6.66 3.55
N PHE A 138 -13.46 7.36 4.65
CA PHE A 138 -12.18 7.24 5.36
C PHE A 138 -12.07 6.00 6.25
N ASN A 139 -13.15 5.22 6.38
CA ASN A 139 -13.11 3.97 7.14
C ASN A 139 -12.78 2.81 6.20
N ASN A 140 -11.74 2.07 6.56
CA ASN A 140 -11.25 0.94 5.79
C ASN A 140 -11.50 -0.37 6.55
N VAL A 141 -12.00 -1.36 5.82
CA VAL A 141 -12.14 -2.75 6.27
C VAL A 141 -11.65 -3.63 5.14
N ILE A 142 -10.59 -4.39 5.40
CA ILE A 142 -9.95 -5.25 4.39
C ILE A 142 -9.64 -6.58 5.07
N GLY A 143 -9.72 -7.69 4.34
CA GLY A 143 -9.38 -9.01 4.84
C GLY A 143 -9.29 -10.02 3.72
N VAL A 144 -9.12 -11.29 4.12
CA VAL A 144 -9.13 -12.44 3.22
C VAL A 144 -10.35 -13.28 3.57
N ASP A 145 -11.14 -13.61 2.55
CA ASP A 145 -12.25 -14.55 2.70
C ASP A 145 -11.67 -15.96 2.88
N PRO A 146 -11.94 -16.63 4.02
CA PRO A 146 -11.32 -17.92 4.32
C PRO A 146 -11.81 -19.07 3.43
N GLU A 147 -12.96 -18.94 2.79
CA GLU A 147 -13.52 -19.97 1.92
C GLU A 147 -12.95 -19.86 0.50
N THR A 148 -12.78 -18.64 0.00
CA THR A 148 -12.33 -18.39 -1.38
C THR A 148 -10.87 -18.03 -1.50
N GLY A 149 -10.24 -17.56 -0.41
CA GLY A 149 -8.88 -17.02 -0.41
C GLY A 149 -8.74 -15.64 -1.05
N PHE A 150 -9.84 -15.02 -1.49
CA PHE A 150 -9.79 -13.70 -2.11
C PHE A 150 -9.74 -12.57 -1.10
N VAL A 151 -8.97 -11.55 -1.42
CA VAL A 151 -8.94 -10.30 -0.65
C VAL A 151 -10.21 -9.51 -0.91
N PHE A 152 -10.92 -9.18 0.15
CA PHE A 152 -12.09 -8.28 0.10
C PHE A 152 -11.75 -6.92 0.72
N GLY A 153 -12.53 -5.90 0.38
CA GLY A 153 -12.42 -4.57 0.98
C GLY A 153 -13.16 -3.52 0.17
N GLY A 154 -13.18 -2.32 0.71
CA GLY A 154 -13.96 -1.22 0.17
C GLY A 154 -15.42 -1.23 0.62
N ASN A 155 -16.09 -0.10 0.41
CA ASN A 155 -17.50 0.10 0.73
C ASN A 155 -18.15 1.04 -0.28
N ILE A 156 -19.44 1.39 -0.08
CA ILE A 156 -20.15 2.30 -1.00
C ILE A 156 -19.58 3.72 -1.03
N HIS A 157 -18.72 4.07 -0.10
CA HIS A 157 -18.14 5.41 0.04
C HIS A 157 -16.68 5.49 -0.34
N ASN A 158 -16.00 4.34 -0.59
CA ASN A 158 -14.61 4.31 -1.03
C ASN A 158 -14.33 3.15 -1.99
N CYS A 159 -13.20 3.25 -2.71
CA CYS A 159 -12.71 2.18 -3.55
C CYS A 159 -11.19 2.08 -3.38
N GLY A 160 -10.72 0.95 -2.90
CA GLY A 160 -9.32 0.72 -2.56
C GLY A 160 -8.47 0.16 -3.71
N THR A 161 -8.91 0.29 -4.96
CA THR A 161 -8.20 -0.20 -6.16
C THR A 161 -7.94 0.93 -7.14
N TRP A 162 -7.35 0.62 -8.31
CA TRP A 162 -7.11 1.60 -9.36
C TRP A 162 -8.39 2.25 -9.92
N MET A 163 -9.55 1.64 -9.70
CA MET A 163 -10.87 2.16 -10.08
C MET A 163 -11.42 3.11 -9.00
N ASP A 164 -10.63 4.05 -8.54
CA ASP A 164 -10.86 4.86 -7.34
C ASP A 164 -11.48 6.25 -7.60
N LYS A 165 -12.15 6.42 -8.73
CA LYS A 165 -12.86 7.68 -9.04
C LYS A 165 -14.05 7.89 -8.12
N MET A 166 -14.09 9.04 -7.47
CA MET A 166 -15.04 9.36 -6.42
C MET A 166 -16.32 10.08 -6.92
N GLY A 167 -16.61 10.05 -8.21
CA GLY A 167 -17.79 10.72 -8.73
C GLY A 167 -17.83 12.22 -8.44
N SER A 168 -16.69 12.89 -8.50
CA SER A 168 -16.53 14.31 -8.21
C SER A 168 -16.73 15.22 -9.42
N SER A 169 -17.01 14.67 -10.60
CA SER A 169 -17.36 15.46 -11.78
C SER A 169 -18.83 15.92 -11.74
N ALA A 170 -19.15 16.97 -12.51
CA ALA A 170 -20.51 17.44 -12.67
C ALA A 170 -21.43 16.36 -13.24
N GLU A 171 -20.94 15.56 -14.20
CA GLU A 171 -21.67 14.44 -14.81
C GLU A 171 -21.99 13.34 -13.79
N ALA A 172 -21.08 13.08 -12.85
CA ALA A 172 -21.29 12.13 -11.77
C ALA A 172 -22.15 12.70 -10.63
N GLY A 173 -22.52 13.96 -10.68
CA GLY A 173 -23.35 14.65 -9.69
C GLY A 173 -22.62 15.01 -8.41
N ASN A 174 -21.30 15.11 -8.41
CA ASN A 174 -20.45 15.51 -7.27
C ASN A 174 -20.75 14.77 -5.96
N LYS A 175 -21.09 13.48 -6.05
CA LYS A 175 -21.58 12.69 -4.90
C LYS A 175 -20.53 12.33 -3.88
N GLY A 176 -19.23 12.42 -4.21
CA GLY A 176 -18.13 12.03 -3.33
C GLY A 176 -18.13 10.54 -2.96
N VAL A 177 -18.69 9.69 -3.81
CA VAL A 177 -18.72 8.23 -3.67
C VAL A 177 -18.12 7.59 -4.92
N PRO A 178 -17.62 6.35 -4.85
CA PRO A 178 -17.05 5.68 -6.02
C PRO A 178 -18.05 5.65 -7.18
N SER A 179 -17.60 6.04 -8.36
CA SER A 179 -18.37 5.98 -9.60
C SER A 179 -18.25 4.64 -10.32
N THR A 180 -17.34 3.78 -9.85
CA THR A 180 -17.06 2.46 -10.40
C THR A 180 -17.55 1.36 -9.47
N PRO A 181 -17.93 0.18 -10.01
CA PRO A 181 -18.24 -0.99 -9.19
C PRO A 181 -17.09 -1.36 -8.25
N ARG A 182 -17.43 -1.96 -7.15
CA ARG A 182 -16.46 -2.41 -6.11
C ARG A 182 -15.85 -3.75 -6.47
#